data_8c24727e7c37926957d69e5ddff95f73
#
_entry.id   8c24727e7c37926957d69e5ddff95f73
#
_cell.length_a   1.000
_cell.length_b   1.000
_cell.length_c   1.000
_cell.angle_alpha   90.00
_cell.angle_beta   90.00
_cell.angle_gamma   90.00
#
_symmetry.space_group_name_H-M   'P 1'
#
loop_
_entity.id
_entity.type
_entity.pdbx_description
1 polymer ?
#
loop_
_entity_poly.entity_id
_entity_poly.type
_entity_poly.pdbx_seq_one_letter_code
_entity_poly.pdbx_strand_id
1 'polypeptide(L)'
;MQDAVPMLKLERILNQDRLMRALTGLNRKAFEALLPSFTHAYQQSLIKPAAKRKRAPGGGRKATLKTMADKLFYILLYCKCYPTFDLMGVLFEFDRSCAWDWVHGLLPILEQALGHKQALPERKLRSLQEFLERFPEVKEVILDGTERPVQRPQDSAQQKAHYSGKKKRHTRKHITGSTRQKRVILLSKARPGSMHDKRQLDEEDLVRHIPDEVAVEGDLGFQGLQNEYENIHLPHKKPRGKELSEQQKQENREFSSQRVRCEHAHAGIKRYNAVTAVYRNRVSDFDDRLMLNAAGLWNFYLEAA
;
A
#
# COMPACT_ATOMS: atom_id res chain seq x y z
N MET A 1 37.42 24.58 -5.83
CA MET A 1 36.01 24.14 -5.78
C MET A 1 35.94 23.12 -4.66
N GLN A 2 35.34 23.50 -3.53
CA GLN A 2 35.06 22.54 -2.44
C GLN A 2 34.08 21.52 -2.99
N ASP A 3 34.44 20.24 -2.96
CA ASP A 3 33.54 19.15 -3.27
C ASP A 3 32.35 19.23 -2.32
N ALA A 4 31.17 19.56 -2.84
CA ALA A 4 29.94 19.60 -2.05
C ALA A 4 29.72 18.20 -1.47
N VAL A 5 29.82 18.10 -0.15
CA VAL A 5 29.59 16.83 0.56
C VAL A 5 28.11 16.52 0.43
N PRO A 6 27.70 15.42 -0.21
CA PRO A 6 26.30 15.11 -0.39
C PRO A 6 25.57 15.09 0.95
N MET A 7 24.44 15.81 1.03
CA MET A 7 23.67 15.99 2.27
C MET A 7 23.20 14.65 2.88
N LEU A 8 23.00 13.64 2.05
CA LEU A 8 22.67 12.27 2.47
C LEU A 8 23.77 11.29 2.05
N LYS A 9 24.58 10.84 3.01
CA LYS A 9 25.54 9.74 2.82
C LYS A 9 24.85 8.42 3.10
N LEU A 10 24.53 7.64 2.07
CA LEU A 10 23.85 6.34 2.19
C LEU A 10 24.64 5.39 3.11
N GLU A 11 25.96 5.34 3.01
CA GLU A 11 26.82 4.50 3.88
C GLU A 11 26.60 4.76 5.37
N ARG A 12 26.48 6.04 5.77
CA ARG A 12 26.19 6.41 7.17
C ARG A 12 24.82 5.91 7.60
N ILE A 13 23.83 5.95 6.69
CA ILE A 13 22.46 5.53 6.98
C ILE A 13 22.40 4.01 7.09
N LEU A 14 23.04 3.28 6.19
CA LEU A 14 23.11 1.80 6.19
C LEU A 14 23.75 1.25 7.48
N ASN A 15 24.66 1.99 8.09
CA ASN A 15 25.32 1.59 9.34
C ASN A 15 24.51 1.92 10.61
N GLN A 16 23.32 2.53 10.47
CA GLN A 16 22.46 2.90 11.58
C GLN A 16 21.02 2.41 11.39
N ASP A 17 20.69 1.28 11.97
CA ASP A 17 19.39 0.62 11.80
C ASP A 17 18.19 1.53 12.16
N ARG A 18 18.36 2.40 13.16
CA ARG A 18 17.37 3.42 13.53
C ARG A 18 17.10 4.39 12.37
N LEU A 19 18.15 4.88 11.71
CA LEU A 19 18.02 5.79 10.57
C LEU A 19 17.41 5.07 9.35
N MET A 20 17.82 3.82 9.09
CA MET A 20 17.22 3.01 8.04
C MET A 20 15.71 2.88 8.22
N ARG A 21 15.25 2.49 9.40
CA ARG A 21 13.80 2.38 9.70
C ARG A 21 13.09 3.72 9.61
N ALA A 22 13.70 4.80 10.07
CA ALA A 22 13.12 6.14 10.03
C ALA A 22 12.94 6.66 8.59
N LEU A 23 13.91 6.40 7.72
CA LEU A 23 13.96 6.96 6.36
C LEU A 23 13.37 6.04 5.30
N THR A 24 13.38 4.71 5.50
CA THR A 24 12.94 3.73 4.50
C THR A 24 11.77 2.87 4.95
N GLY A 25 11.49 2.79 6.24
CA GLY A 25 10.54 1.86 6.84
C GLY A 25 11.11 0.43 7.02
N LEU A 26 12.30 0.14 6.52
CA LEU A 26 12.99 -1.16 6.61
C LEU A 26 14.20 -1.06 7.53
N ASN A 27 14.56 -2.16 8.19
CA ASN A 27 15.86 -2.33 8.81
C ASN A 27 16.90 -2.69 7.74
N ARG A 28 18.19 -2.74 8.12
CA ARG A 28 19.28 -3.06 7.19
C ARG A 28 19.11 -4.45 6.56
N LYS A 29 18.79 -5.46 7.36
CA LYS A 29 18.58 -6.84 6.88
C LYS A 29 17.49 -6.92 5.80
N ALA A 30 16.34 -6.29 6.04
CA ALA A 30 15.24 -6.25 5.08
C ALA A 30 15.61 -5.44 3.81
N PHE A 31 16.34 -4.33 3.96
CA PHE A 31 16.84 -3.57 2.81
C PHE A 31 17.77 -4.41 1.93
N GLU A 32 18.75 -5.07 2.54
CA GLU A 32 19.69 -5.95 1.83
C GLU A 32 18.99 -7.15 1.19
N ALA A 33 17.95 -7.71 1.83
CA ALA A 33 17.15 -8.81 1.28
C ALA A 33 16.24 -8.40 0.10
N LEU A 34 15.84 -7.12 0.02
CA LEU A 34 15.04 -6.59 -1.09
C LEU A 34 15.92 -6.19 -2.30
N LEU A 35 17.14 -5.76 -2.07
CA LEU A 35 18.03 -5.20 -3.07
C LEU A 35 18.27 -6.11 -4.29
N PRO A 36 18.47 -7.43 -4.17
CA PRO A 36 18.63 -8.31 -5.33
C PRO A 36 17.39 -8.35 -6.24
N SER A 37 16.20 -8.47 -5.66
CA SER A 37 14.93 -8.47 -6.41
C SER A 37 14.68 -7.12 -7.09
N PHE A 38 15.00 -6.03 -6.43
CA PHE A 38 14.91 -4.69 -7.01
C PHE A 38 15.91 -4.50 -8.16
N THR A 39 17.13 -5.00 -8.01
CA THR A 39 18.17 -4.96 -9.06
C THR A 39 17.71 -5.74 -10.28
N HIS A 40 17.17 -6.95 -10.08
CA HIS A 40 16.63 -7.76 -11.16
C HIS A 40 15.48 -7.04 -11.89
N ALA A 41 14.48 -6.55 -11.16
CA ALA A 41 13.36 -5.81 -11.76
C ALA A 41 13.84 -4.56 -12.53
N TYR A 42 14.82 -3.82 -12.00
CA TYR A 42 15.42 -2.68 -12.69
C TYR A 42 16.09 -3.10 -14.00
N GLN A 43 16.89 -4.15 -14.01
CA GLN A 43 17.55 -4.67 -15.20
C GLN A 43 16.53 -5.11 -16.25
N GLN A 44 15.47 -5.82 -15.86
CA GLN A 44 14.36 -6.18 -16.75
C GLN A 44 13.70 -4.97 -17.39
N SER A 45 13.51 -3.87 -16.64
CA SER A 45 12.93 -2.63 -17.17
C SER A 45 13.77 -1.97 -18.25
N LEU A 46 15.07 -2.25 -18.30
CA LEU A 46 15.99 -1.73 -19.31
C LEU A 46 15.97 -2.53 -20.63
N ILE A 47 15.43 -3.74 -20.62
CA ILE A 47 15.30 -4.60 -21.79
C ILE A 47 14.17 -4.05 -22.68
N LYS A 48 14.48 -3.04 -23.51
CA LYS A 48 13.54 -2.55 -24.53
C LYS A 48 13.86 -3.23 -25.87
N PRO A 49 12.85 -3.50 -26.72
CA PRO A 49 13.09 -4.00 -28.08
C PRO A 49 14.10 -3.10 -28.81
N ALA A 50 15.10 -3.72 -29.46
CA ALA A 50 16.21 -3.01 -30.14
C ALA A 50 15.72 -1.95 -31.16
N ALA A 51 14.56 -2.20 -31.79
CA ALA A 51 13.94 -1.32 -32.79
C ALA A 51 13.54 0.08 -32.27
N LYS A 52 13.47 0.31 -30.96
CA LYS A 52 13.09 1.61 -30.37
C LYS A 52 14.26 2.41 -29.75
N ARG A 53 15.48 1.92 -29.88
CA ARG A 53 16.65 2.60 -29.30
C ARG A 53 17.41 3.36 -30.38
N LYS A 54 17.50 4.69 -30.23
CA LYS A 54 18.37 5.55 -31.11
C LYS A 54 19.84 5.54 -30.68
N ARG A 55 20.18 5.07 -29.47
CA ARG A 55 21.55 5.05 -28.93
C ARG A 55 21.81 3.77 -28.14
N ALA A 56 23.06 3.36 -28.04
CA ALA A 56 23.49 2.23 -27.21
C ALA A 56 23.14 2.44 -25.72
N PRO A 57 22.87 1.38 -24.96
CA PRO A 57 22.66 1.48 -23.53
C PRO A 57 23.88 2.11 -22.84
N GLY A 58 23.66 3.08 -21.94
CA GLY A 58 24.75 3.76 -21.24
C GLY A 58 25.43 4.92 -21.97
N GLY A 59 25.06 5.24 -23.23
CA GLY A 59 25.63 6.33 -24.03
C GLY A 59 25.13 7.74 -23.67
N GLY A 60 24.55 7.96 -22.49
CA GLY A 60 24.06 9.26 -22.01
C GLY A 60 24.86 9.83 -20.82
N ARG A 61 24.39 10.95 -20.27
CA ARG A 61 24.92 11.53 -19.03
C ARG A 61 24.84 10.48 -17.90
N LYS A 62 25.90 10.37 -17.08
CA LYS A 62 25.92 9.48 -15.93
C LYS A 62 24.77 9.83 -14.96
N ALA A 63 24.02 8.82 -14.56
CA ALA A 63 22.91 9.01 -13.60
C ALA A 63 23.43 9.45 -12.23
N THR A 64 22.74 10.38 -11.60
CA THR A 64 23.07 10.86 -10.24
C THR A 64 22.92 9.74 -9.21
N LEU A 65 21.85 8.95 -9.30
CA LEU A 65 21.69 7.72 -8.50
C LEU A 65 22.54 6.62 -9.13
N LYS A 66 23.78 6.46 -8.65
CA LYS A 66 24.81 5.62 -9.29
C LYS A 66 24.55 4.13 -9.07
N THR A 67 24.29 3.73 -7.84
CA THR A 67 24.15 2.31 -7.46
C THR A 67 22.68 1.86 -7.41
N MET A 68 22.44 0.56 -7.39
CA MET A 68 21.10 0.01 -7.16
C MET A 68 20.63 0.29 -5.74
N ALA A 69 21.55 0.34 -4.78
CA ALA A 69 21.26 0.71 -3.40
C ALA A 69 20.78 2.17 -3.30
N ASP A 70 21.41 3.11 -4.04
CA ASP A 70 20.95 4.51 -4.09
C ASP A 70 19.52 4.61 -4.64
N LYS A 71 19.23 3.88 -5.73
CA LYS A 71 17.90 3.87 -6.35
C LYS A 71 16.84 3.27 -5.44
N LEU A 72 17.14 2.15 -4.79
CA LEU A 72 16.23 1.54 -3.82
C LEU A 72 16.01 2.46 -2.62
N PHE A 73 17.07 3.01 -2.05
CA PHE A 73 16.97 3.96 -0.94
C PHE A 73 16.11 5.18 -1.32
N TYR A 74 16.32 5.74 -2.51
CA TYR A 74 15.59 6.89 -3.01
C TYR A 74 14.08 6.65 -3.04
N ILE A 75 13.64 5.54 -3.62
CA ILE A 75 12.19 5.26 -3.73
C ILE A 75 11.58 4.88 -2.38
N LEU A 76 12.32 4.17 -1.51
CA LEU A 76 11.87 3.86 -0.16
C LEU A 76 11.75 5.12 0.70
N LEU A 77 12.70 6.06 0.60
CA LEU A 77 12.63 7.37 1.26
C LEU A 77 11.37 8.13 0.82
N TYR A 78 11.09 8.14 -0.49
CA TYR A 78 9.87 8.77 -1.00
C TYR A 78 8.61 8.12 -0.42
N CYS A 79 8.50 6.80 -0.43
CA CYS A 79 7.36 6.08 0.13
C CYS A 79 7.22 6.34 1.64
N LYS A 80 8.32 6.31 2.38
CA LYS A 80 8.33 6.46 3.85
C LYS A 80 8.05 7.88 4.30
N CYS A 81 8.75 8.87 3.75
CA CYS A 81 8.72 10.25 4.22
C CYS A 81 7.77 11.14 3.40
N TYR A 82 7.47 10.78 2.16
CA TYR A 82 6.64 11.51 1.21
C TYR A 82 7.05 12.99 1.08
N PRO A 83 8.33 13.27 0.80
CA PRO A 83 8.82 14.63 0.59
C PRO A 83 8.24 15.25 -0.70
N THR A 84 8.35 16.56 -0.86
CA THR A 84 8.10 17.22 -2.16
C THR A 84 9.21 16.86 -3.14
N PHE A 85 8.95 17.00 -4.44
CA PHE A 85 10.00 16.78 -5.46
C PHE A 85 11.12 17.82 -5.35
N ASP A 86 10.79 19.05 -4.90
CA ASP A 86 11.79 20.08 -4.61
C ASP A 86 12.74 19.64 -3.48
N LEU A 87 12.18 19.10 -2.38
CA LEU A 87 13.01 18.59 -1.28
C LEU A 87 13.84 17.38 -1.72
N MET A 88 13.28 16.46 -2.53
CA MET A 88 14.06 15.36 -3.11
C MET A 88 15.19 15.88 -4.00
N GLY A 89 14.93 16.93 -4.79
CA GLY A 89 15.95 17.59 -5.60
C GLY A 89 17.11 18.11 -4.77
N VAL A 90 16.81 18.81 -3.68
CA VAL A 90 17.83 19.33 -2.74
C VAL A 90 18.61 18.20 -2.07
N LEU A 91 17.92 17.16 -1.58
CA LEU A 91 18.57 16.04 -0.88
C LEU A 91 19.52 15.21 -1.77
N PHE A 92 19.23 15.11 -3.07
CA PHE A 92 19.96 14.28 -4.03
C PHE A 92 20.67 15.09 -5.11
N GLU A 93 20.71 16.41 -4.99
CA GLU A 93 21.46 17.32 -5.88
C GLU A 93 21.05 17.24 -7.36
N PHE A 94 19.74 17.27 -7.63
CA PHE A 94 19.19 17.33 -8.97
C PHE A 94 17.89 18.14 -9.04
N ASP A 95 17.45 18.47 -10.25
CA ASP A 95 16.24 19.27 -10.47
C ASP A 95 14.97 18.53 -10.04
N ARG A 96 13.92 19.32 -9.71
CA ARG A 96 12.59 18.82 -9.39
C ARG A 96 12.02 17.88 -10.46
N SER A 97 12.23 18.18 -11.74
CA SER A 97 11.79 17.32 -12.86
C SER A 97 12.48 15.96 -12.82
N CYS A 98 13.77 15.94 -12.57
CA CYS A 98 14.54 14.71 -12.40
C CYS A 98 14.06 13.91 -11.18
N ALA A 99 13.72 14.61 -10.07
CA ALA A 99 13.11 13.96 -8.91
C ALA A 99 11.78 13.29 -9.24
N TRP A 100 10.94 13.95 -10.02
CA TRP A 100 9.67 13.41 -10.50
C TRP A 100 9.89 12.17 -11.39
N ASP A 101 10.79 12.25 -12.36
CA ASP A 101 11.12 11.15 -13.27
C ASP A 101 11.61 9.91 -12.51
N TRP A 102 12.50 10.10 -11.52
CA TRP A 102 13.00 9.00 -10.70
C TRP A 102 11.89 8.33 -9.88
N VAL A 103 11.02 9.09 -9.24
CA VAL A 103 9.90 8.52 -8.45
C VAL A 103 8.98 7.71 -9.36
N HIS A 104 8.55 8.27 -10.50
CA HIS A 104 7.62 7.60 -11.40
C HIS A 104 8.26 6.42 -12.14
N GLY A 105 9.56 6.46 -12.38
CA GLY A 105 10.30 5.36 -12.96
C GLY A 105 10.59 4.21 -11.98
N LEU A 106 10.92 4.53 -10.72
CA LEU A 106 11.34 3.52 -9.74
C LEU A 106 10.17 2.86 -8.97
N LEU A 107 9.04 3.55 -8.84
CA LEU A 107 7.87 2.98 -8.12
C LEU A 107 7.33 1.69 -8.78
N PRO A 108 7.18 1.60 -10.12
CA PRO A 108 6.84 0.34 -10.79
C PRO A 108 7.88 -0.77 -10.61
N ILE A 109 9.15 -0.39 -10.50
CA ILE A 109 10.25 -1.36 -10.29
C ILE A 109 10.20 -1.92 -8.87
N LEU A 110 9.91 -1.07 -7.89
CA LEU A 110 9.68 -1.51 -6.51
C LEU A 110 8.49 -2.48 -6.43
N GLU A 111 7.39 -2.16 -7.13
CA GLU A 111 6.21 -3.04 -7.23
C GLU A 111 6.59 -4.42 -7.77
N GLN A 112 7.34 -4.48 -8.88
CA GLN A 112 7.82 -5.75 -9.45
C GLN A 112 8.73 -6.52 -8.48
N ALA A 113 9.65 -5.82 -7.81
CA ALA A 113 10.54 -6.42 -6.83
C ALA A 113 9.77 -7.05 -5.64
N LEU A 114 8.73 -6.37 -5.16
CA LEU A 114 7.83 -6.89 -4.12
C LEU A 114 6.97 -8.05 -4.64
N GLY A 115 6.57 -8.02 -5.91
CA GLY A 115 5.91 -9.15 -6.58
C GLY A 115 6.78 -10.40 -6.63
N HIS A 116 8.05 -10.27 -7.00
CA HIS A 116 9.02 -11.38 -6.97
C HIS A 116 9.23 -11.95 -5.56
N LYS A 117 8.99 -11.17 -4.51
CA LYS A 117 9.01 -11.60 -3.11
C LYS A 117 7.66 -12.12 -2.62
N GLN A 118 6.65 -12.22 -3.47
CA GLN A 118 5.28 -12.60 -3.11
C GLN A 118 4.69 -11.78 -1.96
N ALA A 119 5.13 -10.53 -1.84
CA ALA A 119 4.75 -9.62 -0.76
C ALA A 119 3.52 -8.75 -1.12
N LEU A 120 3.17 -8.63 -2.39
CA LEU A 120 2.03 -7.81 -2.81
C LEU A 120 0.71 -8.48 -2.43
N PRO A 121 -0.29 -7.71 -1.96
CA PRO A 121 -1.65 -8.22 -1.82
C PRO A 121 -2.29 -8.45 -3.20
N GLU A 122 -3.23 -9.38 -3.26
CA GLU A 122 -4.01 -9.64 -4.46
C GLU A 122 -5.05 -8.54 -4.68
N ARG A 123 -5.20 -8.17 -5.94
CA ARG A 123 -6.20 -7.19 -6.36
C ARG A 123 -7.54 -7.82 -6.73
N LYS A 124 -7.50 -9.05 -7.15
CA LYS A 124 -8.65 -9.86 -7.50
C LYS A 124 -8.22 -11.33 -7.52
N LEU A 125 -8.98 -12.16 -6.88
CA LEU A 125 -8.88 -13.61 -7.01
C LEU A 125 -9.72 -14.06 -8.20
N ARG A 126 -9.22 -15.04 -8.95
CA ARG A 126 -9.90 -15.55 -10.17
C ARG A 126 -10.68 -16.84 -9.89
N SER A 127 -10.30 -17.57 -8.85
CA SER A 127 -10.90 -18.83 -8.46
C SER A 127 -10.60 -19.17 -6.99
N LEU A 128 -11.40 -20.09 -6.42
CA LEU A 128 -11.12 -20.70 -5.11
C LEU A 128 -9.76 -21.41 -5.09
N GLN A 129 -9.41 -22.06 -6.20
CA GLN A 129 -8.12 -22.74 -6.34
C GLN A 129 -6.94 -21.76 -6.19
N GLU A 130 -7.03 -20.58 -6.80
CA GLU A 130 -6.00 -19.54 -6.68
C GLU A 130 -5.85 -19.06 -5.24
N PHE A 131 -6.96 -18.95 -4.48
CA PHE A 131 -6.90 -18.60 -3.06
C PHE A 131 -6.15 -19.66 -2.26
N LEU A 132 -6.51 -20.92 -2.42
CA LEU A 132 -5.91 -22.05 -1.71
C LEU A 132 -4.42 -22.22 -2.03
N GLU A 133 -4.02 -22.00 -3.28
CA GLU A 133 -2.61 -22.05 -3.69
C GLU A 133 -1.78 -20.91 -3.10
N ARG A 134 -2.33 -19.70 -3.04
CA ARG A 134 -1.62 -18.52 -2.54
C ARG A 134 -1.64 -18.39 -1.02
N PHE A 135 -2.71 -18.85 -0.39
CA PHE A 135 -2.98 -18.63 1.03
C PHE A 135 -3.43 -19.91 1.75
N PRO A 136 -2.69 -21.02 1.64
CA PRO A 136 -3.09 -22.34 2.17
C PRO A 136 -3.30 -22.33 3.70
N GLU A 137 -2.60 -21.46 4.42
CA GLU A 137 -2.66 -21.38 5.89
C GLU A 137 -3.70 -20.38 6.40
N VAL A 138 -4.38 -19.65 5.50
CA VAL A 138 -5.32 -18.61 5.90
C VAL A 138 -6.67 -19.23 6.22
N LYS A 139 -7.10 -19.09 7.48
CA LYS A 139 -8.40 -19.54 7.98
C LYS A 139 -9.37 -18.40 8.27
N GLU A 140 -8.87 -17.17 8.21
CA GLU A 140 -9.66 -15.99 8.54
C GLU A 140 -9.11 -14.76 7.79
N VAL A 141 -10.04 -13.97 7.25
CA VAL A 141 -9.74 -12.69 6.58
C VAL A 141 -10.53 -11.59 7.28
N ILE A 142 -9.85 -10.53 7.70
CA ILE A 142 -10.47 -9.36 8.33
C ILE A 142 -10.55 -8.25 7.30
N LEU A 143 -11.75 -7.85 6.92
CA LEU A 143 -12.03 -6.75 6.00
C LEU A 143 -12.12 -5.42 6.75
N ASP A 144 -11.45 -4.39 6.25
CA ASP A 144 -11.60 -3.03 6.76
C ASP A 144 -11.31 -1.99 5.68
N GLY A 145 -11.96 -0.82 5.82
CA GLY A 145 -11.79 0.32 4.92
C GLY A 145 -10.72 1.29 5.43
N THR A 146 -9.78 1.65 4.58
CA THR A 146 -8.80 2.69 4.88
C THR A 146 -8.92 3.87 3.94
N GLU A 147 -8.89 5.09 4.47
CA GLU A 147 -9.05 6.32 3.72
C GLU A 147 -7.78 7.17 3.77
N ARG A 148 -7.40 7.71 2.60
CA ARG A 148 -6.32 8.65 2.45
C ARG A 148 -6.86 10.03 2.11
N PRO A 149 -6.43 11.11 2.78
CA PRO A 149 -6.83 12.46 2.43
C PRO A 149 -6.28 12.88 1.07
N VAL A 150 -7.11 13.59 0.29
CA VAL A 150 -6.73 14.20 -0.98
C VAL A 150 -6.97 15.70 -0.93
N GLN A 151 -6.32 16.45 -1.82
CA GLN A 151 -6.65 17.87 -2.00
C GLN A 151 -8.10 17.99 -2.45
N ARG A 152 -8.76 19.06 -2.02
CA ARG A 152 -10.13 19.35 -2.45
C ARG A 152 -10.15 19.52 -3.98
N PRO A 153 -10.93 18.71 -4.71
CA PRO A 153 -11.11 18.89 -6.15
C PRO A 153 -11.72 20.27 -6.48
N GLN A 154 -11.44 20.78 -7.67
CA GLN A 154 -12.07 22.02 -8.14
C GLN A 154 -13.50 21.79 -8.63
N ASP A 155 -13.73 20.66 -9.30
CA ASP A 155 -15.04 20.28 -9.81
C ASP A 155 -16.00 19.87 -8.69
N SER A 156 -17.25 20.39 -8.72
CA SER A 156 -18.24 20.19 -7.67
C SER A 156 -18.72 18.74 -7.55
N ALA A 157 -18.83 18.02 -8.66
CA ALA A 157 -19.21 16.60 -8.66
C ALA A 157 -18.11 15.75 -8.03
N GLN A 158 -16.84 16.04 -8.36
CA GLN A 158 -15.69 15.41 -7.75
C GLN A 158 -15.57 15.74 -6.26
N GLN A 159 -15.87 16.98 -5.85
CA GLN A 159 -15.91 17.34 -4.43
C GLN A 159 -16.91 16.45 -3.68
N LYS A 160 -18.14 16.32 -4.19
CA LYS A 160 -19.20 15.50 -3.58
C LYS A 160 -18.78 14.03 -3.54
N ALA A 161 -18.23 13.48 -4.62
CA ALA A 161 -17.80 12.10 -4.72
C ALA A 161 -16.66 11.77 -3.73
N HIS A 162 -15.69 12.67 -3.53
CA HIS A 162 -14.56 12.44 -2.66
C HIS A 162 -14.81 12.78 -1.19
N TYR A 163 -15.91 13.45 -0.84
CA TYR A 163 -16.17 13.88 0.54
C TYR A 163 -16.59 12.69 1.43
N SER A 164 -15.73 12.32 2.36
CA SER A 164 -16.05 11.33 3.38
C SER A 164 -16.80 11.96 4.54
N GLY A 165 -18.05 11.54 4.74
CA GLY A 165 -18.86 11.96 5.90
C GLY A 165 -18.27 11.51 7.24
N LYS A 166 -17.58 10.36 7.27
CA LYS A 166 -16.88 9.80 8.44
C LYS A 166 -15.65 10.64 8.81
N LYS A 167 -14.84 11.03 7.81
CA LYS A 167 -13.57 11.76 8.01
C LYS A 167 -13.70 13.28 7.92
N LYS A 168 -14.87 13.79 7.52
CA LYS A 168 -15.16 15.24 7.33
C LYS A 168 -14.15 15.94 6.42
N ARG A 169 -13.66 15.24 5.40
CA ARG A 169 -12.69 15.72 4.40
C ARG A 169 -12.79 14.94 3.10
N HIS A 170 -12.14 15.44 2.04
CA HIS A 170 -12.02 14.71 0.78
C HIS A 170 -10.99 13.60 0.90
N THR A 171 -11.37 12.38 0.54
CA THR A 171 -10.55 11.18 0.65
C THR A 171 -10.68 10.27 -0.56
N ARG A 172 -9.69 9.40 -0.72
CA ARG A 172 -9.80 8.17 -1.50
C ARG A 172 -9.73 6.98 -0.55
N LYS A 173 -10.47 5.94 -0.89
CA LYS A 173 -10.68 4.77 -0.04
C LYS A 173 -10.16 3.50 -0.70
N HIS A 174 -9.60 2.61 0.11
CA HIS A 174 -9.28 1.23 -0.23
C HIS A 174 -9.92 0.31 0.80
N ILE A 175 -10.31 -0.88 0.35
CA ILE A 175 -10.67 -2.00 1.24
C ILE A 175 -9.47 -2.92 1.28
N THR A 176 -9.13 -3.41 2.47
CA THR A 176 -8.08 -4.38 2.70
C THR A 176 -8.65 -5.65 3.30
N GLY A 177 -8.16 -6.81 2.90
CA GLY A 177 -8.32 -8.06 3.61
C GLY A 177 -7.00 -8.44 4.27
N SER A 178 -7.00 -8.56 5.59
CA SER A 178 -5.81 -8.91 6.37
C SER A 178 -6.00 -10.18 7.17
N THR A 179 -4.91 -10.89 7.46
CA THR A 179 -4.89 -12.10 8.28
C THR A 179 -4.63 -11.78 9.75
N ARG A 180 -4.82 -12.78 10.63
CA ARG A 180 -4.43 -12.69 12.06
C ARG A 180 -2.96 -12.38 12.26
N GLN A 181 -2.09 -12.77 11.33
CA GLN A 181 -0.66 -12.47 11.33
C GLN A 181 -0.36 -11.04 10.84
N LYS A 182 -1.37 -10.21 10.65
CA LYS A 182 -1.27 -8.81 10.20
C LYS A 182 -0.80 -8.65 8.74
N ARG A 183 -0.73 -9.74 7.98
CA ARG A 183 -0.43 -9.71 6.55
C ARG A 183 -1.65 -9.20 5.78
N VAL A 184 -1.45 -8.29 4.85
CA VAL A 184 -2.49 -7.79 3.94
C VAL A 184 -2.48 -8.67 2.71
N ILE A 185 -3.52 -9.49 2.53
CA ILE A 185 -3.61 -10.45 1.42
C ILE A 185 -4.49 -9.97 0.28
N LEU A 186 -5.47 -9.10 0.56
CA LEU A 186 -6.35 -8.49 -0.43
C LEU A 186 -6.30 -6.97 -0.34
N LEU A 187 -6.37 -6.31 -1.48
CA LEU A 187 -6.40 -4.85 -1.56
C LEU A 187 -7.25 -4.39 -2.75
N SER A 188 -8.34 -3.68 -2.50
CA SER A 188 -9.16 -3.07 -3.53
C SER A 188 -8.43 -1.96 -4.31
N LYS A 189 -8.97 -1.54 -5.44
CA LYS A 189 -8.55 -0.30 -6.10
C LYS A 189 -8.97 0.92 -5.28
N ALA A 190 -8.32 2.06 -5.56
CA ALA A 190 -8.67 3.34 -4.97
C ALA A 190 -10.05 3.81 -5.47
N ARG A 191 -10.97 4.10 -4.57
CA ARG A 191 -12.29 4.64 -4.88
C ARG A 191 -12.53 5.97 -4.16
N PRO A 192 -13.50 6.79 -4.62
CA PRO A 192 -13.88 8.01 -3.91
C PRO A 192 -14.35 7.75 -2.48
N GLY A 193 -13.99 8.63 -1.54
CA GLY A 193 -14.25 8.43 -0.10
C GLY A 193 -15.71 8.37 0.31
N SER A 194 -16.65 8.88 -0.51
CA SER A 194 -18.10 8.75 -0.26
C SER A 194 -18.66 7.37 -0.59
N MET A 195 -17.92 6.54 -1.36
CA MET A 195 -18.39 5.20 -1.74
C MET A 195 -18.59 4.32 -0.51
N HIS A 196 -19.71 3.62 -0.45
CA HIS A 196 -20.02 2.68 0.64
C HIS A 196 -19.09 1.45 0.55
N ASP A 197 -18.63 0.93 1.69
CA ASP A 197 -17.65 -0.14 1.74
C ASP A 197 -18.15 -1.42 1.06
N LYS A 198 -19.41 -1.85 1.35
CA LYS A 198 -20.04 -2.99 0.68
C LYS A 198 -20.07 -2.79 -0.84
N ARG A 199 -20.55 -1.64 -1.31
CA ARG A 199 -20.63 -1.37 -2.76
C ARG A 199 -19.27 -1.46 -3.45
N GLN A 200 -18.21 -0.93 -2.82
CA GLN A 200 -16.86 -1.03 -3.37
C GLN A 200 -16.41 -2.49 -3.46
N LEU A 201 -16.73 -3.28 -2.45
CA LEU A 201 -16.37 -4.69 -2.40
C LEU A 201 -17.10 -5.50 -3.47
N ASP A 202 -18.40 -5.22 -3.67
CA ASP A 202 -19.22 -5.86 -4.71
C ASP A 202 -18.71 -5.51 -6.13
N GLU A 203 -18.45 -4.22 -6.40
CA GLU A 203 -17.95 -3.77 -7.71
C GLU A 203 -16.59 -4.37 -8.07
N GLU A 204 -15.77 -4.72 -7.08
CA GLU A 204 -14.42 -5.27 -7.29
C GLU A 204 -14.35 -6.79 -7.12
N ASP A 205 -15.45 -7.42 -6.71
CA ASP A 205 -15.57 -8.87 -6.60
C ASP A 205 -14.46 -9.47 -5.70
N LEU A 206 -14.15 -8.77 -4.60
CA LEU A 206 -12.93 -9.01 -3.82
C LEU A 206 -13.01 -10.28 -2.95
N VAL A 207 -14.21 -10.68 -2.50
CA VAL A 207 -14.42 -11.80 -1.58
C VAL A 207 -15.01 -13.05 -2.22
N ARG A 208 -15.52 -12.96 -3.44
CA ARG A 208 -16.24 -14.03 -4.13
C ARG A 208 -15.53 -15.38 -4.16
N HIS A 209 -14.22 -15.35 -4.22
CA HIS A 209 -13.39 -16.56 -4.34
C HIS A 209 -12.61 -16.88 -3.06
N ILE A 210 -13.10 -16.41 -1.91
CA ILE A 210 -12.65 -16.89 -0.60
C ILE A 210 -13.46 -18.16 -0.29
N PRO A 211 -12.79 -19.29 0.07
CA PRO A 211 -13.50 -20.53 0.43
C PRO A 211 -14.44 -20.36 1.62
N ASP A 212 -15.54 -21.11 1.64
CA ASP A 212 -16.54 -21.04 2.72
C ASP A 212 -15.98 -21.45 4.09
N GLU A 213 -14.91 -22.27 4.11
CA GLU A 213 -14.21 -22.67 5.32
C GLU A 213 -13.33 -21.55 5.91
N VAL A 214 -13.13 -20.47 5.18
CA VAL A 214 -12.35 -19.30 5.61
C VAL A 214 -13.29 -18.23 6.13
N ALA A 215 -13.25 -17.98 7.43
CA ALA A 215 -14.08 -16.94 8.05
C ALA A 215 -13.71 -15.55 7.52
N VAL A 216 -14.71 -14.75 7.18
CA VAL A 216 -14.52 -13.36 6.72
C VAL A 216 -15.18 -12.42 7.71
N GLU A 217 -14.41 -11.63 8.41
CA GLU A 217 -14.88 -10.66 9.39
C GLU A 217 -14.89 -9.24 8.80
N GLY A 218 -15.94 -8.47 9.06
CA GLY A 218 -16.07 -7.09 8.61
C GLY A 218 -16.72 -6.18 9.65
N ASP A 219 -16.69 -4.86 9.43
CA ASP A 219 -17.45 -3.91 10.24
C ASP A 219 -18.87 -3.71 9.69
N LEU A 220 -19.67 -2.86 10.37
CA LEU A 220 -21.02 -2.52 9.93
C LEU A 220 -21.07 -1.83 8.55
N GLY A 221 -19.95 -1.37 8.02
CA GLY A 221 -19.84 -0.86 6.66
C GLY A 221 -20.07 -1.92 5.57
N PHE A 222 -19.93 -3.19 5.93
CA PHE A 222 -20.16 -4.35 5.04
C PHE A 222 -21.53 -5.00 5.21
N GLN A 223 -22.48 -4.33 5.87
CA GLN A 223 -23.85 -4.85 6.06
C GLN A 223 -24.48 -5.26 4.73
N GLY A 224 -25.06 -6.45 4.71
CA GLY A 224 -25.67 -7.07 3.55
C GLY A 224 -24.86 -8.22 2.96
N LEU A 225 -23.52 -8.27 3.18
CA LEU A 225 -22.69 -9.38 2.70
C LEU A 225 -23.07 -10.73 3.34
N GLN A 226 -23.47 -10.74 4.61
CA GLN A 226 -23.89 -11.94 5.32
C GLN A 226 -25.15 -12.59 4.72
N ASN A 227 -25.86 -11.92 3.84
CA ASN A 227 -27.00 -12.47 3.10
C ASN A 227 -26.59 -13.14 1.79
N GLU A 228 -25.35 -12.92 1.35
CA GLU A 228 -24.81 -13.39 0.07
C GLU A 228 -23.76 -14.51 0.28
N TYR A 229 -23.10 -14.51 1.44
CA TYR A 229 -22.01 -15.45 1.77
C TYR A 229 -22.15 -15.93 3.21
N GLU A 230 -22.14 -17.25 3.41
CA GLU A 230 -22.34 -17.88 4.72
C GLU A 230 -21.15 -17.69 5.68
N ASN A 231 -19.96 -17.54 5.14
CA ASN A 231 -18.71 -17.39 5.90
C ASN A 231 -18.44 -15.96 6.38
N ILE A 232 -19.37 -15.03 6.16
CA ILE A 232 -19.19 -13.61 6.55
C ILE A 232 -19.79 -13.35 7.92
N HIS A 233 -18.97 -12.81 8.81
CA HIS A 233 -19.33 -12.45 10.18
C HIS A 233 -19.23 -10.94 10.38
N LEU A 234 -20.34 -10.34 10.84
CA LEU A 234 -20.46 -8.90 11.12
C LEU A 234 -20.97 -8.70 12.54
N PRO A 235 -20.62 -7.58 13.20
CA PRO A 235 -21.19 -7.29 14.53
C PRO A 235 -22.69 -7.03 14.46
N HIS A 236 -23.39 -7.31 15.56
CA HIS A 236 -24.82 -7.02 15.70
C HIS A 236 -25.06 -5.52 15.58
N LYS A 237 -25.94 -5.15 14.66
CA LYS A 237 -26.37 -3.76 14.49
C LYS A 237 -27.45 -3.42 15.48
N LYS A 238 -27.30 -2.30 16.19
CA LYS A 238 -28.34 -1.76 17.05
C LYS A 238 -29.60 -1.41 16.24
N PRO A 239 -30.75 -2.02 16.48
CA PRO A 239 -32.01 -1.66 15.81
C PRO A 239 -32.45 -0.24 16.21
N ARG A 240 -33.15 0.45 15.30
CA ARG A 240 -33.66 1.79 15.59
C ARG A 240 -34.67 1.72 16.75
N GLY A 241 -34.45 2.51 17.80
CA GLY A 241 -35.35 2.59 18.97
C GLY A 241 -35.29 1.39 19.94
N LYS A 242 -34.35 0.46 19.76
CA LYS A 242 -34.14 -0.68 20.67
C LYS A 242 -32.70 -0.77 21.13
N GLU A 243 -32.46 -1.39 22.29
CA GLU A 243 -31.10 -1.72 22.72
C GLU A 243 -30.73 -3.14 22.29
N LEU A 244 -29.42 -3.38 22.16
CA LEU A 244 -28.90 -4.73 22.01
C LEU A 244 -29.05 -5.49 23.32
N SER A 245 -29.31 -6.79 23.24
CA SER A 245 -29.25 -7.66 24.41
C SER A 245 -27.84 -7.68 25.02
N GLU A 246 -27.72 -8.04 26.29
CA GLU A 246 -26.42 -8.16 26.94
C GLU A 246 -25.53 -9.21 26.24
N GLN A 247 -26.14 -10.30 25.77
CA GLN A 247 -25.45 -11.30 24.97
C GLN A 247 -24.89 -10.70 23.69
N GLN A 248 -25.69 -9.97 22.91
CA GLN A 248 -25.23 -9.29 21.66
C GLN A 248 -24.17 -8.24 21.93
N LYS A 249 -24.23 -7.54 23.06
CA LYS A 249 -23.18 -6.60 23.47
C LYS A 249 -21.88 -7.33 23.79
N GLN A 250 -21.96 -8.48 24.44
CA GLN A 250 -20.80 -9.31 24.76
C GLN A 250 -20.16 -9.87 23.47
N GLU A 251 -20.96 -10.45 22.59
CA GLU A 251 -20.52 -10.93 21.27
C GLU A 251 -19.83 -9.82 20.45
N ASN A 252 -20.39 -8.60 20.44
CA ASN A 252 -19.77 -7.46 19.79
C ASN A 252 -18.44 -7.04 20.42
N ARG A 253 -18.26 -7.16 21.75
CA ARG A 253 -17.00 -6.90 22.42
C ARG A 253 -15.93 -7.92 22.03
N GLU A 254 -16.28 -9.19 22.01
CA GLU A 254 -15.37 -10.27 21.59
C GLU A 254 -14.95 -10.09 20.14
N PHE A 255 -15.90 -9.84 19.25
CA PHE A 255 -15.67 -9.53 17.86
C PHE A 255 -14.74 -8.32 17.68
N SER A 256 -14.98 -7.24 18.41
CA SER A 256 -14.14 -6.03 18.35
C SER A 256 -12.71 -6.30 18.82
N SER A 257 -12.52 -7.17 19.84
CA SER A 257 -11.19 -7.52 20.33
C SER A 257 -10.34 -8.28 19.30
N GLN A 258 -10.97 -9.09 18.48
CA GLN A 258 -10.30 -9.81 17.39
C GLN A 258 -9.86 -8.85 16.27
N ARG A 259 -10.66 -7.82 15.99
CA ARG A 259 -10.39 -6.83 14.94
C ARG A 259 -9.21 -5.88 15.23
N VAL A 260 -8.74 -5.77 16.46
CA VAL A 260 -7.52 -5.01 16.81
C VAL A 260 -6.31 -5.42 15.94
N ARG A 261 -6.27 -6.66 15.48
CA ARG A 261 -5.21 -7.17 14.57
C ARG A 261 -5.23 -6.51 13.19
N CYS A 262 -6.42 -6.19 12.67
CA CYS A 262 -6.56 -5.42 11.42
C CYS A 262 -6.01 -3.99 11.61
N GLU A 263 -6.29 -3.36 12.75
CA GLU A 263 -5.74 -2.05 13.07
C GLU A 263 -4.21 -2.06 13.07
N HIS A 264 -3.58 -3.15 13.53
CA HIS A 264 -2.13 -3.32 13.45
C HIS A 264 -1.63 -3.48 12.00
N ALA A 265 -2.36 -4.18 11.12
CA ALA A 265 -2.02 -4.26 9.69
C ALA A 265 -2.12 -2.88 9.04
N HIS A 266 -3.20 -2.14 9.33
CA HIS A 266 -3.35 -0.76 8.86
C HIS A 266 -2.28 0.18 9.42
N ALA A 267 -1.92 0.07 10.70
CA ALA A 267 -0.80 0.84 11.28
C ALA A 267 0.52 0.51 10.58
N GLY A 268 0.71 -0.76 10.20
CA GLY A 268 1.85 -1.19 9.40
C GLY A 268 1.93 -0.51 8.04
N ILE A 269 0.83 -0.48 7.27
CA ILE A 269 0.75 0.25 6.01
C ILE A 269 0.91 1.76 6.23
N LYS A 270 0.22 2.31 7.21
CA LYS A 270 0.20 3.76 7.52
C LYS A 270 1.51 4.29 8.10
N ARG A 271 2.48 3.43 8.39
CA ARG A 271 3.85 3.87 8.71
C ARG A 271 4.54 4.56 7.52
N TYR A 272 4.00 4.40 6.31
CA TYR A 272 4.45 5.08 5.09
C TYR A 272 3.64 6.35 4.85
N ASN A 273 4.28 7.53 4.98
CA ASN A 273 3.61 8.82 4.81
C ASN A 273 3.02 8.99 3.40
N ALA A 274 3.54 8.25 2.43
CA ALA A 274 3.00 8.23 1.07
C ALA A 274 1.52 7.80 1.00
N VAL A 275 0.97 7.15 2.03
CA VAL A 275 -0.43 6.72 2.08
C VAL A 275 -1.24 7.39 3.20
N THR A 276 -0.62 8.22 4.04
CA THR A 276 -1.29 8.94 5.13
C THR A 276 -1.34 10.45 4.93
N ALA A 277 -0.31 11.02 4.34
CA ALA A 277 -0.27 12.45 4.03
C ALA A 277 -1.28 12.80 2.92
N VAL A 278 -1.69 14.08 2.86
CA VAL A 278 -2.55 14.57 1.78
C VAL A 278 -1.92 14.26 0.42
N TYR A 279 -2.66 13.58 -0.43
CA TYR A 279 -2.20 13.20 -1.76
C TYR A 279 -2.02 14.43 -2.65
N ARG A 280 -0.84 14.57 -3.25
CA ARG A 280 -0.43 15.77 -4.02
C ARG A 280 -0.16 15.49 -5.50
N ASN A 281 -0.05 14.20 -5.90
CA ASN A 281 0.22 13.84 -7.28
C ASN A 281 -1.07 13.92 -8.13
N ARG A 282 -0.94 14.21 -9.41
CA ARG A 282 -2.07 14.32 -10.36
C ARG A 282 -2.06 13.20 -11.40
N VAL A 283 -1.07 12.32 -11.37
CA VAL A 283 -1.02 11.15 -12.28
C VAL A 283 -2.11 10.17 -11.86
N SER A 284 -2.89 9.71 -12.86
CA SER A 284 -3.93 8.71 -12.62
C SER A 284 -3.36 7.46 -11.97
N ASP A 285 -4.11 6.88 -11.04
CA ASP A 285 -3.81 5.63 -10.34
C ASP A 285 -2.46 5.60 -9.58
N PHE A 286 -1.79 6.74 -9.47
CA PHE A 286 -0.52 6.80 -8.73
C PHE A 286 -0.74 6.63 -7.22
N ASP A 287 -1.84 7.13 -6.67
CA ASP A 287 -2.23 6.90 -5.26
C ASP A 287 -2.52 5.43 -4.97
N ASP A 288 -3.13 4.73 -5.91
CA ASP A 288 -3.42 3.30 -5.85
C ASP A 288 -2.13 2.48 -5.85
N ARG A 289 -1.19 2.83 -6.73
CA ARG A 289 0.14 2.21 -6.77
C ARG A 289 0.94 2.46 -5.49
N LEU A 290 0.85 3.66 -4.90
CA LEU A 290 1.48 3.95 -3.61
C LEU A 290 0.92 3.06 -2.49
N MET A 291 -0.40 2.84 -2.45
CA MET A 291 -1.03 1.96 -1.48
C MET A 291 -0.60 0.51 -1.66
N LEU A 292 -0.55 0.02 -2.89
CA LEU A 292 -0.09 -1.33 -3.22
C LEU A 292 1.35 -1.56 -2.75
N ASN A 293 2.26 -0.62 -3.08
CA ASN A 293 3.65 -0.70 -2.64
C ASN A 293 3.78 -0.62 -1.11
N ALA A 294 3.01 0.24 -0.44
CA ALA A 294 3.04 0.34 1.03
C ALA A 294 2.56 -0.94 1.71
N ALA A 295 1.49 -1.57 1.20
CA ALA A 295 1.02 -2.87 1.68
C ALA A 295 2.05 -3.98 1.42
N GLY A 296 2.65 -4.01 0.23
CA GLY A 296 3.72 -4.94 -0.11
C GLY A 296 4.97 -4.76 0.75
N LEU A 297 5.40 -3.52 1.01
CA LEU A 297 6.52 -3.23 1.92
C LEU A 297 6.22 -3.65 3.36
N TRP A 298 4.98 -3.51 3.82
CA TRP A 298 4.56 -3.99 5.12
C TRP A 298 4.62 -5.51 5.20
N ASN A 299 4.04 -6.22 4.22
CA ASN A 299 4.09 -7.68 4.16
C ASN A 299 5.53 -8.19 4.12
N PHE A 300 6.36 -7.59 3.27
CA PHE A 300 7.78 -7.93 3.18
C PHE A 300 8.52 -7.71 4.50
N TYR A 301 8.20 -6.61 5.20
CA TYR A 301 8.80 -6.34 6.51
C TYR A 301 8.43 -7.40 7.55
N LEU A 302 7.20 -7.91 7.55
CA LEU A 302 6.77 -8.97 8.48
C LEU A 302 7.58 -10.26 8.30
N GLU A 303 8.04 -10.55 7.08
CA GLU A 303 8.79 -11.77 6.75
C GLU A 303 10.31 -11.61 6.93
N ALA A 304 10.84 -10.41 6.67
CA ALA A 304 12.28 -10.16 6.60
C ALA A 304 12.89 -9.54 7.87
N ALA A 305 12.07 -9.05 8.82
CA ALA A 305 12.52 -8.30 10.00
C ALA A 305 13.10 -9.15 11.13
#